data_053e30e513a28069caba6a3e65394812
#
_entry.id   053e30e513a28069caba6a3e65394812
#
_cell.length_a   1.000
_cell.length_b   1.000
_cell.length_c   1.000
_cell.angle_alpha   90.00
_cell.angle_beta   90.00
_cell.angle_gamma   90.00
#
_symmetry.space_group_name_H-M   'P 1'
#
loop_
_entity.id
_entity.type
_entity.pdbx_description
1 polymer ?
#
loop_
_entity_poly.entity_id
_entity_poly.type
_entity_poly.pdbx_seq_one_letter_code
_entity_poly.pdbx_strand_id
1 'polypeptide(L)'
;IGIEKYSSVFYGARTDGPVNRNNSEGRGGAIPSLGEIRNCHINVGTGKELTIKALSELVVKTVGFTGEVVWDKTKPNGTPRKLIDVTKLHDLGWRHKVEIEDGVEKLYRWYQDSLR
;
A
#
# COMPACT_ATOMS: atom_id res chain seq x y z
N ILE A 1 18.85 -2.44 -10.41
CA ILE A 1 18.02 -2.75 -9.24
C ILE A 1 17.16 -3.94 -9.60
N GLY A 2 17.30 -5.01 -8.88
CA GLY A 2 16.44 -6.18 -9.05
C GLY A 2 15.00 -5.93 -8.59
N ILE A 3 14.41 -4.84 -9.04
CA ILE A 3 13.09 -4.35 -8.64
C ILE A 3 11.96 -5.28 -9.12
N GLU A 4 12.28 -6.19 -10.02
CA GLU A 4 11.32 -7.19 -10.51
C GLU A 4 10.72 -8.06 -9.40
N LYS A 5 11.39 -8.12 -8.26
CA LYS A 5 10.97 -8.93 -7.10
C LYS A 5 10.16 -8.16 -6.08
N TYR A 6 9.98 -6.86 -6.25
CA TYR A 6 9.29 -6.07 -5.25
C TYR A 6 7.86 -5.81 -5.64
N SER A 7 6.99 -6.29 -4.79
CA SER A 7 5.65 -5.78 -4.70
C SER A 7 5.67 -4.64 -3.71
N SER A 8 5.25 -3.48 -4.09
CA SER A 8 5.04 -2.40 -3.15
C SER A 8 3.57 -2.09 -3.07
N VAL A 9 3.13 -1.95 -1.86
CA VAL A 9 1.82 -1.42 -1.58
C VAL A 9 1.99 0.03 -1.17
N PHE A 10 1.39 0.90 -1.92
CA PHE A 10 1.54 2.34 -1.72
C PHE A 10 0.63 2.91 -0.65
N TYR A 11 -0.29 2.13 -0.14
CA TYR A 11 -1.34 2.63 0.72
C TYR A 11 -1.37 1.84 2.01
N GLY A 12 -1.03 2.47 3.08
CA GLY A 12 -1.25 1.89 4.37
C GLY A 12 -0.38 2.47 5.45
N ALA A 13 -0.99 2.65 6.57
CA ALA A 13 -0.26 2.86 7.80
C ALA A 13 0.57 1.61 8.11
N ARG A 14 1.74 1.83 8.64
CA ARG A 14 2.60 0.75 9.11
C ARG A 14 1.86 -0.09 10.14
N THR A 15 1.92 -1.40 10.00
CA THR A 15 1.56 -2.27 11.11
C THR A 15 2.71 -2.25 12.11
N ASP A 16 2.41 -1.98 13.35
CA ASP A 16 3.40 -2.02 14.42
C ASP A 16 3.76 -3.46 14.80
N GLY A 17 4.38 -4.18 13.88
CA GLY A 17 4.87 -5.52 14.12
C GLY A 17 3.78 -6.59 14.29
N PRO A 18 4.17 -7.80 14.70
CA PRO A 18 3.23 -8.89 14.85
C PRO A 18 2.19 -8.51 15.90
N VAL A 19 0.94 -8.55 15.48
CA VAL A 19 -0.20 -8.42 16.41
C VAL A 19 -0.03 -9.48 17.48
N ASN A 20 0.20 -9.06 18.70
CA ASN A 20 0.20 -9.98 19.82
C ASN A 20 -1.23 -10.50 20.04
N ARG A 21 -1.52 -11.63 19.40
CA ARG A 21 -2.84 -12.27 19.45
C ARG A 21 -3.25 -12.65 20.88
N ASN A 22 -2.27 -12.73 21.79
CA ASN A 22 -2.52 -13.10 23.19
C ASN A 22 -3.18 -12.00 24.01
N ASN A 23 -3.25 -10.75 23.51
CA ASN A 23 -3.87 -9.65 24.23
C ASN A 23 -5.36 -9.44 23.88
N SER A 24 -5.89 -10.19 22.93
CA SER A 24 -7.29 -10.10 22.53
C SER A 24 -8.21 -11.05 23.29
N GLU A 25 -7.66 -11.99 24.03
CA GLU A 25 -8.44 -12.96 24.77
C GLU A 25 -8.69 -12.47 26.19
N GLY A 26 -9.93 -12.15 26.49
CA GLY A 26 -10.45 -12.10 27.82
C GLY A 26 -10.73 -10.73 28.45
N ARG A 27 -10.68 -9.65 27.70
CA ARG A 27 -11.07 -8.32 28.22
C ARG A 27 -12.37 -7.79 27.64
N GLY A 28 -13.40 -8.61 27.74
CA GLY A 28 -14.74 -8.17 27.35
C GLY A 28 -15.20 -7.02 28.23
N GLY A 29 -15.57 -5.89 27.62
CA GLY A 29 -16.36 -4.83 28.23
C GLY A 29 -15.64 -3.80 29.11
N ALA A 30 -14.34 -3.89 29.33
CA ALA A 30 -13.59 -2.86 30.03
C ALA A 30 -13.17 -1.74 29.07
N ILE A 31 -13.38 -0.47 29.46
CA ILE A 31 -12.80 0.68 28.77
C ILE A 31 -11.29 0.65 29.03
N PRO A 32 -10.45 0.48 27.99
CA PRO A 32 -9.01 0.41 28.19
C PRO A 32 -8.49 1.77 28.67
N SER A 33 -7.54 1.74 29.61
CA SER A 33 -6.79 2.94 29.98
C SER A 33 -5.93 3.41 28.80
N LEU A 34 -5.48 4.67 28.79
CA LEU A 34 -4.62 5.20 27.72
C LEU A 34 -3.37 4.32 27.46
N GLY A 35 -2.82 3.67 28.48
CA GLY A 35 -1.70 2.72 28.33
C GLY A 35 -2.10 1.38 27.76
N GLU A 36 -3.38 1.05 27.71
CA GLU A 36 -3.93 -0.21 27.19
C GLU A 36 -4.59 -0.08 25.81
N ILE A 37 -4.65 1.12 25.25
CA ILE A 37 -5.14 1.37 23.90
C ILE A 37 -4.13 0.79 22.89
N ARG A 38 -4.38 -0.45 22.53
CA ARG A 38 -3.57 -1.19 21.55
C ARG A 38 -4.46 -1.66 20.42
N ASN A 39 -3.85 -1.92 19.27
CA ASN A 39 -4.57 -2.37 18.07
C ASN A 39 -5.73 -1.46 17.62
N CYS A 40 -5.65 -0.16 17.94
CA CYS A 40 -6.64 0.81 17.49
C CYS A 40 -6.41 1.25 16.05
N HIS A 41 -5.20 1.06 15.53
CA HIS A 41 -4.87 1.40 14.17
C HIS A 41 -5.55 0.45 13.18
N ILE A 42 -5.92 0.99 12.04
CA ILE A 42 -6.48 0.25 10.91
C ILE A 42 -5.60 0.52 9.70
N ASN A 43 -5.13 -0.54 9.07
CA ASN A 43 -4.43 -0.42 7.80
C ASN A 43 -5.44 -0.11 6.71
N VAL A 44 -5.18 0.92 5.92
CA VAL A 44 -5.99 1.28 4.77
C VAL A 44 -5.22 0.95 3.50
N GLY A 45 -5.79 0.09 2.68
CA GLY A 45 -5.18 -0.35 1.44
C GLY A 45 -6.10 -1.25 0.65
N THR A 46 -5.60 -1.72 -0.47
CA THR A 46 -6.37 -2.60 -1.37
C THR A 46 -6.27 -4.07 -1.00
N GLY A 47 -5.26 -4.46 -0.24
CA GLY A 47 -4.92 -5.88 -0.02
C GLY A 47 -4.28 -6.55 -1.25
N LYS A 48 -3.98 -5.78 -2.28
CA LYS A 48 -3.34 -6.27 -3.51
C LYS A 48 -1.89 -5.83 -3.58
N GLU A 49 -1.07 -6.62 -4.23
CA GLU A 49 0.33 -6.32 -4.50
C GLU A 49 0.57 -6.02 -5.97
N LEU A 50 1.52 -5.13 -6.21
CA LEU A 50 2.01 -4.82 -7.54
C LEU A 50 3.54 -4.71 -7.47
N THR A 51 4.23 -5.28 -8.43
CA THR A 51 5.69 -5.12 -8.52
C THR A 51 6.04 -3.70 -8.97
N ILE A 52 7.20 -3.20 -8.57
CA ILE A 52 7.68 -1.89 -9.04
C ILE A 52 7.82 -1.87 -10.57
N LYS A 53 8.22 -3.00 -11.15
CA LYS A 53 8.27 -3.12 -12.61
C LYS A 53 6.89 -2.92 -13.24
N ALA A 54 5.88 -3.65 -12.79
CA ALA A 54 4.52 -3.51 -13.29
C ALA A 54 3.95 -2.10 -13.08
N LEU A 55 4.25 -1.47 -11.94
CA LEU A 55 3.86 -0.09 -11.69
C LEU A 55 4.56 0.87 -12.66
N SER A 56 5.87 0.71 -12.89
CA SER A 56 6.60 1.55 -13.84
C SER A 56 6.04 1.42 -15.26
N GLU A 57 5.73 0.21 -15.69
CA GLU A 57 5.10 -0.05 -16.98
C GLU A 57 3.72 0.62 -17.10
N LEU A 58 2.93 0.56 -16.03
CA LEU A 58 1.65 1.25 -15.97
C LEU A 58 1.80 2.77 -16.11
N VAL A 59 2.75 3.36 -15.37
CA VAL A 59 3.02 4.81 -15.46
C VAL A 59 3.52 5.19 -16.85
N VAL A 60 4.48 4.45 -17.39
CA VAL A 60 5.00 4.67 -18.75
C VAL A 60 3.87 4.70 -19.78
N LYS A 61 2.98 3.70 -19.71
CA LYS A 61 1.82 3.61 -20.59
C LYS A 61 0.86 4.79 -20.40
N THR A 62 0.56 5.16 -19.16
CA THR A 62 -0.40 6.22 -18.85
C THR A 62 0.07 7.59 -19.30
N VAL A 63 1.36 7.89 -19.11
CA VAL A 63 1.94 9.18 -19.53
C VAL A 63 2.32 9.22 -21.00
N GLY A 64 2.29 8.10 -21.69
CA GLY A 64 2.71 8.00 -23.10
C GLY A 64 4.21 8.18 -23.29
N PHE A 65 5.02 7.76 -22.32
CA PHE A 65 6.47 7.86 -22.41
C PHE A 65 7.02 6.87 -23.45
N THR A 66 7.82 7.36 -24.38
CA THR A 66 8.38 6.57 -25.49
C THR A 66 9.87 6.25 -25.32
N GLY A 67 10.48 6.70 -24.21
CA GLY A 67 11.87 6.43 -23.91
C GLY A 67 12.09 5.02 -23.35
N GLU A 68 13.34 4.72 -23.03
CA GLU A 68 13.75 3.48 -22.41
C GLU A 68 13.76 3.59 -20.88
N VAL A 69 13.26 2.58 -20.20
CA VAL A 69 13.35 2.45 -18.75
C VAL A 69 14.53 1.55 -18.41
N VAL A 70 15.53 2.13 -17.77
CA VAL A 70 16.75 1.40 -17.40
C VAL A 70 16.78 1.16 -15.89
N TRP A 71 17.11 -0.07 -15.51
CA TRP A 71 17.21 -0.49 -14.13
C TRP A 71 18.66 -0.47 -13.64
N ASP A 72 18.94 0.36 -12.66
CA ASP A 72 20.27 0.43 -12.05
C ASP A 72 20.49 -0.71 -11.07
N LYS A 73 21.17 -1.75 -11.52
CA LYS A 73 21.48 -2.93 -10.72
C LYS A 73 22.56 -2.71 -9.66
N THR A 74 23.22 -1.56 -9.65
CA THR A 74 24.26 -1.24 -8.65
C THR A 74 23.66 -0.76 -7.33
N LYS A 75 22.39 -0.39 -7.33
CA LYS A 75 21.69 0.08 -6.14
C LYS A 75 21.09 -1.08 -5.34
N PRO A 76 21.10 -0.97 -4.01
CA PRO A 76 20.48 -2.02 -3.19
C PRO A 76 18.97 -2.07 -3.41
N ASN A 77 18.45 -3.26 -3.33
CA ASN A 77 17.02 -3.47 -3.33
C ASN A 77 16.40 -2.96 -2.01
N GLY A 78 15.19 -2.45 -2.08
CA GLY A 78 14.41 -2.10 -0.90
C GLY A 78 13.80 -3.31 -0.20
N THR A 79 12.69 -3.13 0.48
CA THR A 79 11.97 -4.20 1.17
C THR A 79 11.39 -5.19 0.15
N PRO A 80 11.62 -6.50 0.30
CA PRO A 80 11.15 -7.50 -0.65
C PRO A 80 9.64 -7.54 -0.82
N ARG A 81 8.93 -7.32 0.27
CA ARG A 81 7.47 -7.38 0.30
C ARG A 81 6.92 -6.41 1.34
N LYS A 82 5.86 -5.69 1.00
CA LYS A 82 5.25 -4.68 1.86
C LYS A 82 3.71 -4.69 1.81
N LEU A 83 3.14 -5.88 1.61
CA LEU A 83 1.71 -6.07 1.66
C LEU A 83 1.21 -5.85 3.09
N ILE A 84 0.23 -4.97 3.24
CA ILE A 84 -0.43 -4.73 4.51
C ILE A 84 -1.66 -5.62 4.67
N ASP A 85 -1.92 -6.00 5.90
CA ASP A 85 -3.14 -6.73 6.25
C ASP A 85 -4.30 -5.75 6.40
N VAL A 86 -5.31 -5.90 5.56
CA VAL A 86 -6.52 -5.07 5.52
C VAL A 86 -7.75 -5.79 6.07
N THR A 87 -7.57 -6.89 6.78
CA THR A 87 -8.67 -7.69 7.33
C THR A 87 -9.60 -6.87 8.19
N LYS A 88 -9.07 -6.07 9.14
CA LYS A 88 -9.87 -5.20 10.01
C LYS A 88 -10.73 -4.21 9.20
N LEU A 89 -10.16 -3.65 8.15
CA LEU A 89 -10.86 -2.71 7.29
C LEU A 89 -12.02 -3.38 6.55
N HIS A 90 -11.77 -4.57 6.02
CA HIS A 90 -12.79 -5.36 5.34
C HIS A 90 -13.90 -5.85 6.28
N ASP A 91 -13.55 -6.22 7.50
CA ASP A 91 -14.52 -6.64 8.52
C ASP A 91 -15.45 -5.49 8.93
N LEU A 92 -14.97 -4.24 8.86
CA LEU A 92 -15.78 -3.04 9.03
C LEU A 92 -16.65 -2.71 7.80
N GLY A 93 -16.59 -3.50 6.74
CA GLY A 93 -17.40 -3.34 5.54
C GLY A 93 -16.84 -2.37 4.50
N TRP A 94 -15.66 -1.80 4.74
CA TRP A 94 -15.04 -0.91 3.76
C TRP A 94 -14.18 -1.68 2.75
N ARG A 95 -14.31 -1.31 1.50
CA ARG A 95 -13.45 -1.79 0.40
C ARG A 95 -13.08 -0.63 -0.51
N HIS A 96 -11.90 -0.72 -1.12
CA HIS A 96 -11.48 0.27 -2.10
C HIS A 96 -12.41 0.26 -3.33
N LYS A 97 -12.57 1.42 -3.94
CA LYS A 97 -13.42 1.61 -5.13
C LYS A 97 -12.61 1.97 -6.38
N VAL A 98 -11.35 2.33 -6.20
CA VAL A 98 -10.46 2.77 -7.28
C VAL A 98 -9.32 1.78 -7.37
N GLU A 99 -9.19 1.13 -8.50
CA GLU A 99 -8.04 0.29 -8.82
C GLU A 99 -6.83 1.16 -9.17
N ILE A 100 -5.65 0.57 -9.13
CA ILE A 100 -4.40 1.35 -9.31
C ILE A 100 -4.31 1.94 -10.71
N GLU A 101 -4.79 1.25 -11.71
CA GLU A 101 -4.81 1.70 -13.11
C GLU A 101 -5.63 2.98 -13.26
N ASP A 102 -6.85 2.96 -12.74
CA ASP A 102 -7.73 4.13 -12.75
C ASP A 102 -7.17 5.27 -11.90
N GLY A 103 -6.55 4.93 -10.77
CA GLY A 103 -5.94 5.90 -9.86
C GLY A 103 -4.79 6.65 -10.50
N VAL A 104 -3.90 5.93 -11.19
CA VAL A 104 -2.75 6.52 -11.90
C VAL A 104 -3.23 7.43 -13.04
N GLU A 105 -4.22 7.00 -13.80
CA GLU A 105 -4.79 7.80 -14.89
C GLU A 105 -5.44 9.08 -14.37
N LYS A 106 -6.27 9.00 -13.34
CA LYS A 106 -6.90 10.16 -12.71
C LYS A 106 -5.88 11.14 -12.15
N LEU A 107 -4.85 10.63 -11.49
CA LEU A 107 -3.78 11.46 -10.94
C LEU A 107 -3.01 12.16 -12.06
N TYR A 108 -2.71 11.48 -13.14
CA TYR A 108 -2.02 12.08 -14.27
C TYR A 108 -2.86 13.17 -14.96
N ARG A 109 -4.14 12.96 -15.16
CA ARG A 109 -5.06 13.97 -15.68
C ARG A 109 -5.12 15.20 -14.77
N TRP A 110 -5.29 15.01 -13.47
CA TRP A 110 -5.27 16.09 -12.49
C TRP A 110 -3.96 16.88 -12.55
N TYR A 111 -2.82 16.19 -12.65
CA TYR A 111 -1.52 16.85 -12.79
C TYR A 111 -1.45 17.69 -14.07
N GLN A 112 -1.87 17.16 -15.20
CA GLN A 112 -1.90 17.90 -16.46
C GLN A 112 -2.79 19.15 -16.38
N ASP A 113 -3.94 19.04 -15.74
CA ASP A 113 -4.87 20.17 -15.56
C ASP A 113 -4.29 21.23 -14.61
N SER A 114 -3.50 20.83 -13.61
CA SER A 114 -2.84 21.73 -12.68
C SER A 114 -1.69 22.54 -13.29
N LEU A 115 -1.17 22.12 -14.43
CA LEU A 115 -0.12 22.84 -15.17
C LEU A 115 -0.67 23.90 -16.14
N ARG A 116 -1.96 23.94 -16.32
CA ARG A 116 -2.64 24.92 -17.17
C ARG A 116 -3.07 26.14 -16.35
#